data_7e0ed3bc1356a342bb8e2c1e3ef5815e
#
_entry.id   7e0ed3bc1356a342bb8e2c1e3ef5815e
#
_cell.length_a   1.000
_cell.length_b   1.000
_cell.length_c   1.000
_cell.angle_alpha   90.00
_cell.angle_beta   90.00
_cell.angle_gamma   90.00
#
_symmetry.space_group_name_H-M   'P 1'
#
loop_
_entity.id
_entity.type
_entity.pdbx_description
1 polymer ?
#
loop_
_entity_poly.entity_id
_entity_poly.type
_entity_poly.pdbx_seq_one_letter_code
_entity_poly.pdbx_strand_id
1 'polypeptide(L)'
;MGFKLKKKNTGEGSNRKVGHALLTKIQAQTDQLSRVFGDSEKSKPLILGAIFCLVLALFLLLYLFYSVPRNNELTRSVGDLRLLSQTISRQATEATASGTKESIDKLTQSQKAFAENLETVKDIHAQTQALSEVEKQWKSVSDGIDLISSQQKIINQLYDTNIAIGETIPGIQAEYNLMVDQMARQNIPSNQVIIAKNQVFIAERILRSISSVLTGTASSRESADDFSADTETFGSYLEAQLNGNAELGVERLSDPALRESLNGIKTEYDDVLKSASSVILKNSSQIVKVRQASASIFSQSDELLVSLNKLSTGSSLTIAIPGLFLLLLLTGFLVAAFKLLTLRGLSDKERVVRLQEEYDRNQNAILRLLDEIADLADGDLRSYATVSEDFTGAIAD
;
A
#
# COMPACT_ATOMS: atom_id res chain seq x y z
N MET A 1 -43.53 -43.02 2.68
CA MET A 1 -44.06 -41.69 2.27
C MET A 1 -42.94 -41.00 1.45
N GLY A 2 -43.08 -41.04 0.12
CA GLY A 2 -42.08 -40.49 -0.78
C GLY A 2 -42.45 -39.06 -1.21
N PHE A 3 -41.58 -38.12 -0.95
CA PHE A 3 -41.73 -36.76 -1.47
C PHE A 3 -41.08 -36.65 -2.85
N LYS A 4 -41.92 -36.49 -3.89
CA LYS A 4 -41.50 -36.15 -5.26
C LYS A 4 -41.14 -34.68 -5.33
N LEU A 5 -39.85 -34.36 -5.54
CA LEU A 5 -39.37 -33.02 -5.91
C LEU A 5 -39.76 -32.70 -7.37
N LYS A 6 -40.64 -31.75 -7.55
CA LYS A 6 -41.11 -31.21 -8.82
C LYS A 6 -40.03 -30.27 -9.38
N LYS A 7 -39.34 -30.72 -10.43
CA LYS A 7 -38.31 -29.94 -11.17
C LYS A 7 -39.01 -28.77 -11.86
N LYS A 8 -38.76 -27.54 -11.41
CA LYS A 8 -39.28 -26.32 -12.00
C LYS A 8 -38.41 -25.90 -13.21
N ASN A 9 -38.80 -26.34 -14.40
CA ASN A 9 -38.22 -25.94 -15.69
C ASN A 9 -38.92 -24.64 -16.12
N THR A 10 -38.36 -23.50 -15.73
CA THR A 10 -38.82 -22.19 -16.22
C THR A 10 -37.61 -21.21 -16.25
N GLY A 11 -36.92 -21.15 -17.36
CA GLY A 11 -35.84 -20.18 -17.56
C GLY A 11 -35.18 -20.16 -18.96
N GLU A 12 -35.08 -21.33 -19.62
CA GLU A 12 -34.38 -21.41 -20.92
C GLU A 12 -35.19 -20.92 -22.14
N GLY A 13 -36.51 -20.97 -22.10
CA GLY A 13 -37.35 -20.54 -23.24
C GLY A 13 -37.51 -19.04 -23.40
N SER A 14 -37.36 -18.25 -22.34
CA SER A 14 -37.49 -16.79 -22.36
C SER A 14 -36.24 -16.12 -22.91
N ASN A 15 -35.05 -16.57 -22.53
CA ASN A 15 -33.79 -16.01 -23.00
C ASN A 15 -33.51 -16.28 -24.49
N ARG A 16 -33.93 -17.42 -25.03
CA ARG A 16 -33.85 -17.70 -26.46
C ARG A 16 -34.74 -16.81 -27.30
N LYS A 17 -35.97 -16.48 -26.85
CA LYS A 17 -36.90 -15.57 -27.58
C LYS A 17 -36.42 -14.13 -27.56
N VAL A 18 -35.82 -13.67 -26.47
CA VAL A 18 -35.28 -12.30 -26.39
C VAL A 18 -34.02 -12.17 -27.27
N GLY A 19 -33.15 -13.18 -27.29
CA GLY A 19 -31.96 -13.19 -28.15
C GLY A 19 -32.34 -13.22 -29.65
N HIS A 20 -33.36 -13.99 -30.03
CA HIS A 20 -33.84 -14.05 -31.44
C HIS A 20 -34.47 -12.73 -31.87
N ALA A 21 -35.24 -12.07 -31.03
CA ALA A 21 -35.86 -10.78 -31.32
C ALA A 21 -34.82 -9.63 -31.41
N LEU A 22 -33.73 -9.72 -30.64
CA LEU A 22 -32.61 -8.78 -30.72
C LEU A 22 -31.81 -8.98 -32.02
N LEU A 23 -31.50 -10.23 -32.40
CA LEU A 23 -30.82 -10.57 -33.64
C LEU A 23 -31.60 -10.12 -34.89
N THR A 24 -32.93 -10.32 -34.90
CA THR A 24 -33.80 -9.86 -36.04
C THR A 24 -33.87 -8.33 -36.12
N LYS A 25 -33.88 -7.60 -35.00
CA LYS A 25 -33.79 -6.13 -35.02
C LYS A 25 -32.44 -5.63 -35.50
N ILE A 26 -31.34 -6.23 -35.06
CA ILE A 26 -29.99 -5.89 -35.54
C ILE A 26 -29.87 -6.17 -37.04
N GLN A 27 -30.38 -7.31 -37.55
CA GLN A 27 -30.39 -7.63 -38.97
C GLN A 27 -31.20 -6.62 -39.78
N ALA A 28 -32.40 -6.23 -39.33
CA ALA A 28 -33.21 -5.24 -40.02
C ALA A 28 -32.54 -3.85 -40.06
N GLN A 29 -31.85 -3.44 -38.97
CA GLN A 29 -31.10 -2.18 -38.96
C GLN A 29 -29.84 -2.24 -39.84
N THR A 30 -29.13 -3.39 -39.86
CA THR A 30 -27.98 -3.55 -40.75
C THR A 30 -28.38 -3.57 -42.20
N ASP A 31 -29.54 -4.13 -42.58
CA ASP A 31 -30.06 -4.09 -43.91
C ASP A 31 -30.49 -2.67 -44.32
N GLN A 32 -31.03 -1.89 -43.44
CA GLN A 32 -31.36 -0.49 -43.67
C GLN A 32 -30.11 0.39 -43.83
N LEU A 33 -29.09 0.19 -42.98
CA LEU A 33 -27.81 0.88 -43.08
C LEU A 33 -27.01 0.46 -44.33
N SER A 34 -27.05 -0.82 -44.71
CA SER A 34 -26.33 -1.30 -45.93
C SER A 34 -26.84 -0.67 -47.21
N ARG A 35 -28.14 -0.36 -47.30
CA ARG A 35 -28.71 0.37 -48.45
C ARG A 35 -28.17 1.80 -48.58
N VAL A 36 -27.80 2.44 -47.49
CA VAL A 36 -27.20 3.77 -47.45
C VAL A 36 -25.78 3.79 -48.00
N PHE A 37 -25.06 2.66 -47.89
CA PHE A 37 -23.65 2.53 -48.30
C PHE A 37 -23.45 1.86 -49.66
N GLY A 38 -24.52 1.58 -50.40
CA GLY A 38 -24.55 1.25 -51.85
C GLY A 38 -24.42 -0.23 -52.17
N ASP A 39 -23.33 -0.90 -51.87
CA ASP A 39 -23.15 -2.35 -52.16
C ASP A 39 -23.52 -3.17 -50.93
N SER A 40 -24.70 -3.78 -50.92
CA SER A 40 -25.25 -4.47 -49.75
C SER A 40 -24.46 -5.75 -49.38
N GLU A 41 -23.79 -6.42 -50.30
CA GLU A 41 -23.04 -7.64 -50.01
C GLU A 41 -21.68 -7.35 -49.31
N LYS A 42 -20.98 -6.30 -49.73
CA LYS A 42 -19.67 -5.92 -49.16
C LYS A 42 -19.78 -5.05 -47.94
N SER A 43 -20.86 -4.24 -47.81
CA SER A 43 -21.03 -3.34 -46.64
C SER A 43 -21.61 -4.04 -45.42
N LYS A 44 -22.43 -5.09 -45.54
CA LYS A 44 -23.01 -5.83 -44.39
C LYS A 44 -21.99 -6.36 -43.40
N PRO A 45 -20.93 -7.10 -43.78
CA PRO A 45 -19.96 -7.61 -42.83
C PRO A 45 -19.15 -6.51 -42.15
N LEU A 46 -18.89 -5.39 -42.83
CA LEU A 46 -18.20 -4.22 -42.28
C LEU A 46 -19.05 -3.50 -41.22
N ILE A 47 -20.35 -3.34 -41.48
CA ILE A 47 -21.32 -2.71 -40.55
C ILE A 47 -21.46 -3.61 -39.32
N LEU A 48 -21.61 -4.91 -39.47
CA LEU A 48 -21.68 -5.89 -38.36
C LEU A 48 -20.42 -5.88 -37.52
N GLY A 49 -19.24 -5.87 -38.15
CA GLY A 49 -17.94 -5.77 -37.48
C GLY A 49 -17.79 -4.45 -36.72
N ALA A 50 -18.22 -3.31 -37.33
CA ALA A 50 -18.17 -2.01 -36.66
C ALA A 50 -19.07 -1.96 -35.42
N ILE A 51 -20.32 -2.47 -35.55
CA ILE A 51 -21.25 -2.56 -34.40
C ILE A 51 -20.68 -3.46 -33.29
N PHE A 52 -20.12 -4.63 -33.65
CA PHE A 52 -19.52 -5.54 -32.69
C PHE A 52 -18.34 -4.89 -31.96
N CYS A 53 -17.44 -4.22 -32.69
CA CYS A 53 -16.31 -3.49 -32.09
C CYS A 53 -16.81 -2.39 -31.14
N LEU A 54 -17.85 -1.65 -31.50
CA LEU A 54 -18.42 -0.57 -30.71
C LEU A 54 -19.07 -1.08 -29.42
N VAL A 55 -19.85 -2.16 -29.50
CA VAL A 55 -20.49 -2.79 -28.33
C VAL A 55 -19.44 -3.34 -27.37
N LEU A 56 -18.42 -4.02 -27.90
CA LEU A 56 -17.34 -4.57 -27.09
C LEU A 56 -16.49 -3.44 -26.47
N ALA A 57 -16.22 -2.37 -27.22
CA ALA A 57 -15.53 -1.19 -26.70
C ALA A 57 -16.33 -0.51 -25.59
N LEU A 58 -17.66 -0.43 -25.71
CA LEU A 58 -18.53 0.12 -24.67
C LEU A 58 -18.47 -0.74 -23.38
N PHE A 59 -18.52 -2.07 -23.51
CA PHE A 59 -18.37 -2.98 -22.37
C PHE A 59 -17.00 -2.82 -21.68
N LEU A 60 -15.92 -2.74 -22.46
CA LEU A 60 -14.58 -2.51 -21.91
C LEU A 60 -14.45 -1.14 -21.25
N LEU A 61 -15.08 -0.11 -21.82
CA LEU A 61 -15.07 1.24 -21.26
C LEU A 61 -15.82 1.27 -19.91
N LEU A 62 -16.97 0.62 -19.82
CA LEU A 62 -17.71 0.45 -18.55
C LEU A 62 -16.89 -0.34 -17.52
N TYR A 63 -16.22 -1.41 -17.95
CA TYR A 63 -15.32 -2.18 -17.08
C TYR A 63 -14.17 -1.31 -16.57
N LEU A 64 -13.51 -0.54 -17.42
CA LEU A 64 -12.42 0.36 -17.02
C LEU A 64 -12.93 1.48 -16.11
N PHE A 65 -14.08 2.05 -16.40
CA PHE A 65 -14.71 3.08 -15.55
C PHE A 65 -14.96 2.57 -14.12
N TYR A 66 -15.32 1.29 -13.97
CA TYR A 66 -15.51 0.66 -12.67
C TYR A 66 -14.18 0.23 -12.02
N SER A 67 -13.21 -0.28 -12.79
CA SER A 67 -12.01 -0.90 -12.26
C SER A 67 -10.88 0.11 -11.99
N VAL A 68 -10.77 1.22 -12.75
CA VAL A 68 -9.71 2.22 -12.58
C VAL A 68 -9.75 2.90 -11.20
N PRO A 69 -10.88 3.43 -10.71
CA PRO A 69 -10.94 4.02 -9.38
C PRO A 69 -10.56 3.04 -8.27
N ARG A 70 -11.10 1.81 -8.34
CA ARG A 70 -10.79 0.74 -7.38
C ARG A 70 -9.30 0.39 -7.33
N ASN A 71 -8.68 0.31 -8.49
CA ASN A 71 -7.26 0.00 -8.59
C ASN A 71 -6.38 1.17 -8.12
N ASN A 72 -6.79 2.41 -8.34
CA ASN A 72 -6.10 3.59 -7.82
C ASN A 72 -6.19 3.65 -6.29
N GLU A 73 -7.36 3.35 -5.71
CA GLU A 73 -7.55 3.26 -4.27
C GLU A 73 -6.72 2.13 -3.66
N LEU A 74 -6.70 0.96 -4.29
CA LEU A 74 -5.83 -0.16 -3.90
C LEU A 74 -4.35 0.26 -3.90
N THR A 75 -3.88 0.87 -4.98
CA THR A 75 -2.49 1.30 -5.12
C THR A 75 -2.11 2.33 -4.05
N ARG A 76 -3.02 3.25 -3.75
CA ARG A 76 -2.84 4.24 -2.69
C ARG A 76 -2.78 3.57 -1.32
N SER A 77 -3.76 2.74 -0.97
CA SER A 77 -3.80 2.05 0.32
C SER A 77 -2.60 1.14 0.54
N VAL A 78 -2.14 0.43 -0.50
CA VAL A 78 -0.90 -0.36 -0.43
C VAL A 78 0.34 0.55 -0.25
N GLY A 79 0.36 1.72 -0.89
CA GLY A 79 1.40 2.74 -0.69
C GLY A 79 1.44 3.25 0.75
N ASP A 80 0.28 3.56 1.32
CA ASP A 80 0.12 4.01 2.70
C ASP A 80 0.52 2.90 3.69
N LEU A 81 0.14 1.64 3.44
CA LEU A 81 0.57 0.49 4.24
C LEU A 81 2.10 0.32 4.27
N ARG A 82 2.79 0.55 3.15
CA ARG A 82 4.26 0.50 3.09
C ARG A 82 4.89 1.59 3.94
N LEU A 83 4.40 2.83 3.82
CA LEU A 83 4.88 3.96 4.61
C LEU A 83 4.63 3.73 6.10
N LEU A 84 3.44 3.23 6.45
CA LEU A 84 3.06 2.91 7.83
C LEU A 84 3.91 1.78 8.39
N SER A 85 4.23 0.74 7.62
CA SER A 85 5.11 -0.35 8.05
C SER A 85 6.48 0.18 8.52
N GLN A 86 7.11 1.05 7.73
CA GLN A 86 8.39 1.68 8.10
C GLN A 86 8.25 2.63 9.29
N THR A 87 7.15 3.40 9.32
CA THR A 87 6.87 4.34 10.41
C THR A 87 6.66 3.61 11.73
N ILE A 88 5.91 2.51 11.74
CA ILE A 88 5.65 1.65 12.91
C ILE A 88 6.97 1.09 13.45
N SER A 89 7.84 0.58 12.59
CA SER A 89 9.15 0.05 12.99
C SER A 89 9.99 1.09 13.75
N ARG A 90 10.07 2.31 13.21
CA ARG A 90 10.76 3.43 13.87
C ARG A 90 10.09 3.83 15.18
N GLN A 91 8.76 3.98 15.17
CA GLN A 91 8.00 4.38 16.36
C GLN A 91 8.04 3.33 17.47
N ALA A 92 8.06 2.03 17.12
CA ALA A 92 8.23 0.96 18.10
C ALA A 92 9.59 1.06 18.82
N THR A 93 10.66 1.39 18.08
CA THR A 93 11.99 1.64 18.67
C THR A 93 11.97 2.86 19.59
N GLU A 94 11.36 3.99 19.14
CA GLU A 94 11.23 5.21 19.94
C GLU A 94 10.38 4.98 21.19
N ALA A 95 9.24 4.31 21.08
CA ALA A 95 8.34 3.98 22.18
C ALA A 95 9.02 3.10 23.24
N THR A 96 9.82 2.12 22.82
CA THR A 96 10.57 1.24 23.74
C THR A 96 11.79 1.91 24.35
N ALA A 97 12.30 3.01 23.77
CA ALA A 97 13.41 3.76 24.32
C ALA A 97 12.97 4.76 25.40
N SER A 98 11.86 5.47 25.19
CA SER A 98 11.41 6.56 26.06
C SER A 98 10.20 6.22 26.94
N GLY A 99 9.29 5.36 26.45
CA GLY A 99 8.03 5.04 27.14
C GLY A 99 7.08 6.23 27.35
N THR A 100 7.35 7.36 26.70
CA THR A 100 6.51 8.54 26.85
C THR A 100 5.12 8.30 26.28
N LYS A 101 4.11 8.94 26.88
CA LYS A 101 2.74 8.86 26.38
C LYS A 101 2.65 9.24 24.90
N GLU A 102 3.38 10.27 24.49
CA GLU A 102 3.40 10.75 23.11
C GLU A 102 3.94 9.70 22.13
N SER A 103 5.05 9.01 22.47
CA SER A 103 5.63 7.98 21.60
C SER A 103 4.72 6.76 21.47
N ILE A 104 4.04 6.37 22.54
CA ILE A 104 3.08 5.27 22.56
C ILE A 104 1.81 5.65 21.76
N ASP A 105 1.29 6.87 21.95
CA ASP A 105 0.11 7.36 21.22
C ASP A 105 0.39 7.42 19.70
N LYS A 106 1.56 7.87 19.28
CA LYS A 106 1.99 7.84 17.86
C LYS A 106 2.01 6.42 17.31
N LEU A 107 2.58 5.48 18.06
CA LEU A 107 2.67 4.08 17.65
C LEU A 107 1.28 3.44 17.49
N THR A 108 0.39 3.65 18.47
CA THR A 108 -0.99 3.13 18.43
C THR A 108 -1.83 3.80 17.36
N GLN A 109 -1.62 5.09 17.08
CA GLN A 109 -2.26 5.77 15.96
C GLN A 109 -1.84 5.18 14.61
N SER A 110 -0.54 4.89 14.43
CA SER A 110 -0.06 4.25 13.21
C SER A 110 -0.56 2.81 13.08
N GLN A 111 -0.70 2.06 14.19
CA GLN A 111 -1.33 0.74 14.22
C GLN A 111 -2.77 0.80 13.70
N LYS A 112 -3.56 1.75 14.20
CA LYS A 112 -4.95 1.95 13.78
C LYS A 112 -5.04 2.31 12.30
N ALA A 113 -4.22 3.27 11.84
CA ALA A 113 -4.18 3.67 10.44
C ALA A 113 -3.79 2.51 9.51
N PHE A 114 -2.86 1.65 9.93
CA PHE A 114 -2.50 0.44 9.17
C PHE A 114 -3.67 -0.53 9.07
N ALA A 115 -4.37 -0.79 10.18
CA ALA A 115 -5.53 -1.69 10.19
C ALA A 115 -6.65 -1.18 9.28
N GLU A 116 -6.95 0.13 9.28
CA GLU A 116 -7.97 0.76 8.42
C GLU A 116 -7.60 0.64 6.92
N ASN A 117 -6.35 0.90 6.55
CA ASN A 117 -5.89 0.74 5.18
C ASN A 117 -5.87 -0.73 4.74
N LEU A 118 -5.53 -1.66 5.64
CA LEU A 118 -5.55 -3.09 5.34
C LEU A 118 -6.98 -3.57 5.08
N GLU A 119 -7.96 -3.09 5.85
CA GLU A 119 -9.37 -3.41 5.65
C GLU A 119 -9.86 -2.89 4.29
N THR A 120 -9.48 -1.66 3.91
CA THR A 120 -9.75 -1.12 2.57
C THR A 120 -9.17 -2.02 1.46
N VAL A 121 -7.94 -2.51 1.64
CA VAL A 121 -7.31 -3.44 0.67
C VAL A 121 -8.09 -4.76 0.59
N LYS A 122 -8.57 -5.29 1.71
CA LYS A 122 -9.40 -6.53 1.75
C LYS A 122 -10.72 -6.38 1.01
N ASP A 123 -11.38 -5.24 1.14
CA ASP A 123 -12.65 -4.96 0.47
C ASP A 123 -12.49 -4.84 -1.05
N ILE A 124 -11.37 -4.33 -1.51
CA ILE A 124 -11.09 -4.10 -2.93
C ILE A 124 -10.47 -5.33 -3.60
N HIS A 125 -9.55 -5.99 -2.93
CA HIS A 125 -8.75 -7.08 -3.51
C HIS A 125 -9.38 -8.44 -3.19
N ALA A 126 -9.45 -9.33 -4.20
CA ALA A 126 -9.84 -10.71 -3.94
C ALA A 126 -8.85 -11.38 -2.98
N GLN A 127 -9.35 -12.29 -2.12
CA GLN A 127 -8.51 -13.03 -1.18
C GLN A 127 -7.43 -13.80 -1.95
N THR A 128 -6.19 -13.40 -1.79
CA THR A 128 -5.00 -14.00 -2.42
C THR A 128 -4.04 -14.51 -1.36
N GLN A 129 -3.14 -15.41 -1.75
CA GLN A 129 -2.09 -15.88 -0.83
C GLN A 129 -1.22 -14.72 -0.32
N ALA A 130 -0.95 -13.71 -1.16
CA ALA A 130 -0.17 -12.53 -0.77
C ALA A 130 -0.91 -11.70 0.31
N LEU A 131 -2.23 -11.53 0.18
CA LEU A 131 -3.03 -10.81 1.19
C LEU A 131 -3.08 -11.58 2.51
N SER A 132 -3.25 -12.90 2.47
CA SER A 132 -3.24 -13.75 3.67
C SER A 132 -1.88 -13.68 4.41
N GLU A 133 -0.77 -13.60 3.67
CA GLU A 133 0.56 -13.43 4.26
C GLU A 133 0.71 -12.05 4.93
N VAL A 134 0.23 -10.98 4.29
CA VAL A 134 0.19 -9.64 4.89
C VAL A 134 -0.64 -9.62 6.18
N GLU A 135 -1.82 -10.24 6.19
CA GLU A 135 -2.69 -10.33 7.37
C GLU A 135 -1.99 -11.06 8.53
N LYS A 136 -1.32 -12.17 8.25
CA LYS A 136 -0.58 -12.95 9.25
C LYS A 136 0.58 -12.15 9.84
N GLN A 137 1.38 -11.50 8.99
CA GLN A 137 2.51 -10.67 9.41
C GLN A 137 2.02 -9.45 10.19
N TRP A 138 0.96 -8.79 9.73
CA TRP A 138 0.35 -7.67 10.44
C TRP A 138 -0.15 -8.05 11.82
N LYS A 139 -0.79 -9.21 11.96
CA LYS A 139 -1.25 -9.69 13.26
C LYS A 139 -0.09 -9.77 14.26
N SER A 140 1.04 -10.31 13.84
CA SER A 140 2.21 -10.44 14.71
C SER A 140 2.81 -9.07 15.08
N VAL A 141 2.85 -8.11 14.11
CA VAL A 141 3.27 -6.73 14.37
C VAL A 141 2.31 -6.05 15.35
N SER A 142 1.01 -6.18 15.14
CA SER A 142 -0.04 -5.60 16.00
C SER A 142 0.04 -6.15 17.43
N ASP A 143 0.19 -7.48 17.60
CA ASP A 143 0.35 -8.12 18.90
C ASP A 143 1.61 -7.58 19.62
N GLY A 144 2.68 -7.33 18.88
CA GLY A 144 3.91 -6.69 19.39
C GLY A 144 3.69 -5.24 19.86
N ILE A 145 2.91 -4.47 19.11
CA ILE A 145 2.56 -3.08 19.49
C ILE A 145 1.70 -3.08 20.75
N ASP A 146 0.73 -3.98 20.85
CA ASP A 146 -0.14 -4.11 22.03
C ASP A 146 0.66 -4.48 23.26
N LEU A 147 1.67 -5.36 23.13
CA LEU A 147 2.60 -5.69 24.21
C LEU A 147 3.38 -4.45 24.66
N ILE A 148 3.98 -3.69 23.73
CA ILE A 148 4.73 -2.47 24.05
C ILE A 148 3.83 -1.47 24.77
N SER A 149 2.64 -1.21 24.25
CA SER A 149 1.67 -0.25 24.80
C SER A 149 1.21 -0.66 26.20
N SER A 150 0.98 -1.95 26.45
CA SER A 150 0.60 -2.47 27.78
C SER A 150 1.69 -2.29 28.84
N GLN A 151 2.97 -2.20 28.43
CA GLN A 151 4.12 -2.04 29.31
C GLN A 151 4.59 -0.57 29.41
N GLN A 152 3.84 0.40 28.92
CA GLN A 152 4.19 1.83 28.91
C GLN A 152 4.72 2.31 30.24
N LYS A 153 4.03 1.99 31.34
CA LYS A 153 4.41 2.44 32.69
C LYS A 153 5.79 1.92 33.11
N ILE A 154 6.09 0.66 32.79
CA ILE A 154 7.38 0.02 33.09
C ILE A 154 8.48 0.66 32.25
N ILE A 155 8.25 0.86 30.96
CA ILE A 155 9.23 1.47 30.04
C ILE A 155 9.56 2.88 30.51
N ASN A 156 8.54 3.69 30.86
CA ASN A 156 8.75 5.05 31.33
C ASN A 156 9.52 5.06 32.67
N GLN A 157 9.15 4.21 33.62
CA GLN A 157 9.84 4.09 34.90
C GLN A 157 11.33 3.70 34.73
N LEU A 158 11.62 2.82 33.78
CA LEU A 158 13.02 2.43 33.48
C LEU A 158 13.80 3.55 32.82
N TYR A 159 13.16 4.32 31.94
CA TYR A 159 13.76 5.50 31.33
C TYR A 159 14.14 6.53 32.39
N ASP A 160 13.22 6.86 33.31
CA ASP A 160 13.46 7.80 34.42
C ASP A 160 14.56 7.28 35.35
N THR A 161 14.55 5.97 35.64
CA THR A 161 15.59 5.30 36.43
C THR A 161 16.98 5.41 35.78
N ASN A 162 17.06 5.21 34.47
CA ASN A 162 18.33 5.34 33.75
C ASN A 162 18.89 6.77 33.81
N ILE A 163 18.01 7.76 33.62
CA ILE A 163 18.41 9.18 33.73
C ILE A 163 18.94 9.45 35.16
N ALA A 164 18.18 9.07 36.16
CA ALA A 164 18.57 9.30 37.55
C ALA A 164 19.95 8.67 37.90
N ILE A 165 20.18 7.43 37.46
CA ILE A 165 21.49 6.75 37.67
C ILE A 165 22.62 7.47 36.91
N GLY A 166 22.32 7.87 35.61
CA GLY A 166 23.29 8.57 34.79
C GLY A 166 23.71 9.93 35.34
N GLU A 167 22.84 10.60 36.09
CA GLU A 167 23.13 11.86 36.79
C GLU A 167 23.82 11.66 38.13
N THR A 168 23.42 10.63 38.86
CA THR A 168 23.93 10.37 40.23
C THR A 168 25.32 9.74 40.28
N ILE A 169 25.60 8.75 39.41
CA ILE A 169 26.88 8.00 39.45
C ILE A 169 28.10 8.91 39.28
N PRO A 170 28.16 9.86 38.33
CA PRO A 170 29.30 10.76 38.19
C PRO A 170 29.58 11.59 39.49
N GLY A 171 28.50 12.03 40.16
CA GLY A 171 28.58 12.72 41.44
C GLY A 171 29.22 11.86 42.53
N ILE A 172 28.73 10.62 42.70
CA ILE A 172 29.28 9.63 43.62
C ILE A 172 30.77 9.35 43.34
N GLN A 173 31.13 9.17 42.07
CA GLN A 173 32.51 8.94 41.65
C GLN A 173 33.43 10.13 41.97
N ALA A 174 32.97 11.34 41.73
CA ALA A 174 33.70 12.56 42.03
C ALA A 174 33.94 12.70 43.54
N GLU A 175 32.92 12.45 44.36
CA GLU A 175 33.00 12.52 45.81
C GLU A 175 33.95 11.47 46.37
N TYR A 176 33.88 10.21 45.90
CA TYR A 176 34.84 9.17 46.28
C TYR A 176 36.26 9.50 45.87
N ASN A 177 36.51 10.10 44.72
CA ASN A 177 37.85 10.52 44.31
C ASN A 177 38.41 11.61 45.23
N LEU A 178 37.58 12.60 45.63
CA LEU A 178 37.95 13.61 46.60
C LEU A 178 38.28 12.99 47.99
N MET A 179 37.45 12.03 48.42
CA MET A 179 37.69 11.29 49.65
C MET A 179 39.00 10.51 49.60
N VAL A 180 39.33 9.79 48.53
CA VAL A 180 40.58 9.08 48.31
C VAL A 180 41.78 10.01 48.46
N ASP A 181 41.75 11.19 47.86
CA ASP A 181 42.80 12.21 47.99
C ASP A 181 42.94 12.73 49.41
N GLN A 182 41.82 12.95 50.10
CA GLN A 182 41.82 13.40 51.51
C GLN A 182 42.35 12.31 52.44
N MET A 183 41.93 11.05 52.27
CA MET A 183 42.43 9.88 53.02
C MET A 183 43.95 9.70 52.89
N ALA A 184 44.46 9.87 51.63
CA ALA A 184 45.90 9.78 51.39
C ALA A 184 46.68 10.91 52.11
N ARG A 185 46.15 12.15 52.14
CA ARG A 185 46.76 13.29 52.87
C ARG A 185 46.76 13.10 54.40
N GLN A 186 45.75 12.42 54.93
CA GLN A 186 45.61 12.15 56.37
C GLN A 186 46.37 10.90 56.82
N ASN A 187 47.14 10.23 55.94
CA ASN A 187 47.85 9.00 56.18
C ASN A 187 46.96 7.84 56.72
N ILE A 188 45.72 7.77 56.20
CA ILE A 188 44.80 6.65 56.46
C ILE A 188 45.45 5.36 55.89
N PRO A 189 45.31 4.18 56.55
CA PRO A 189 45.89 2.93 56.04
C PRO A 189 45.57 2.67 54.58
N SER A 190 46.58 2.25 53.81
CA SER A 190 46.45 2.10 52.34
C SER A 190 45.38 1.10 51.94
N ASN A 191 45.06 0.09 52.71
CA ASN A 191 43.98 -0.86 52.51
C ASN A 191 42.59 -0.12 52.47
N GLN A 192 42.38 0.84 53.39
CA GLN A 192 41.13 1.63 53.43
C GLN A 192 41.03 2.59 52.25
N VAL A 193 42.15 3.18 51.81
CA VAL A 193 42.21 4.01 50.60
C VAL A 193 41.89 3.17 49.35
N ILE A 194 42.40 1.93 49.27
CA ILE A 194 42.07 1.04 48.15
C ILE A 194 40.58 0.67 48.14
N ILE A 195 39.98 0.43 49.32
CA ILE A 195 38.54 0.16 49.43
C ILE A 195 37.72 1.33 48.87
N ALA A 196 38.04 2.57 49.29
CA ALA A 196 37.37 3.74 48.78
C ALA A 196 37.54 3.90 47.26
N LYS A 197 38.74 3.64 46.72
CA LYS A 197 39.00 3.66 45.29
C LYS A 197 38.22 2.59 44.52
N ASN A 198 38.03 1.41 45.11
CA ASN A 198 37.25 0.33 44.49
C ASN A 198 35.79 0.69 44.38
N GLN A 199 35.23 1.52 45.25
CA GLN A 199 33.85 2.03 45.10
C GLN A 199 33.64 2.80 43.79
N VAL A 200 34.65 3.57 43.35
CA VAL A 200 34.60 4.25 42.03
C VAL A 200 34.45 3.25 40.90
N PHE A 201 35.16 2.12 40.93
CA PHE A 201 35.06 1.06 39.92
C PHE A 201 33.72 0.31 39.99
N ILE A 202 33.18 0.07 41.20
CA ILE A 202 31.86 -0.55 41.36
C ILE A 202 30.78 0.38 40.80
N ALA A 203 30.85 1.68 41.09
CA ALA A 203 29.93 2.68 40.53
C ALA A 203 29.96 2.70 38.98
N GLU A 204 31.15 2.58 38.37
CA GLU A 204 31.30 2.47 36.92
C GLU A 204 30.65 1.18 36.37
N ARG A 205 30.80 0.05 37.07
CA ARG A 205 30.15 -1.20 36.70
C ARG A 205 28.64 -1.12 36.78
N ILE A 206 28.11 -0.48 37.84
CA ILE A 206 26.66 -0.20 37.96
C ILE A 206 26.14 0.56 36.75
N LEU A 207 26.82 1.66 36.32
CA LEU A 207 26.45 2.45 35.18
C LEU A 207 26.49 1.64 33.87
N ARG A 208 27.46 0.77 33.70
CA ARG A 208 27.60 -0.09 32.54
C ARG A 208 26.52 -1.17 32.49
N SER A 209 26.22 -1.80 33.63
CA SER A 209 25.19 -2.85 33.71
C SER A 209 23.81 -2.32 33.40
N ILE A 210 23.43 -1.12 33.89
CA ILE A 210 22.13 -0.51 33.52
C ILE A 210 22.02 -0.23 32.03
N SER A 211 23.07 0.29 31.40
CA SER A 211 23.10 0.51 29.95
C SER A 211 22.89 -0.79 29.19
N SER A 212 23.51 -1.90 29.63
CA SER A 212 23.34 -3.23 29.03
C SER A 212 21.92 -3.78 29.22
N VAL A 213 21.30 -3.61 30.38
CA VAL A 213 19.90 -3.98 30.63
C VAL A 213 18.98 -3.30 29.64
N LEU A 214 19.20 -2.01 29.44
CA LEU A 214 18.31 -1.19 28.56
C LEU A 214 18.49 -1.48 27.09
N THR A 215 19.64 -1.97 26.63
CA THR A 215 19.82 -2.39 25.23
C THR A 215 18.99 -3.61 24.85
N GLY A 216 18.53 -4.40 25.81
CA GLY A 216 17.62 -5.52 25.60
C GLY A 216 18.23 -6.72 24.86
N THR A 217 19.54 -6.92 24.97
CA THR A 217 20.24 -8.08 24.41
C THR A 217 19.89 -9.35 25.17
N ALA A 218 20.28 -10.51 24.65
CA ALA A 218 20.07 -11.80 25.34
C ALA A 218 20.66 -11.86 26.73
N SER A 219 21.73 -11.08 27.03
CA SER A 219 22.38 -10.93 28.33
C SER A 219 21.72 -9.92 29.28
N SER A 220 20.61 -9.28 28.89
CA SER A 220 19.98 -8.23 29.72
C SER A 220 19.52 -8.71 31.08
N ARG A 221 19.15 -9.98 31.20
CA ARG A 221 18.80 -10.59 32.51
C ARG A 221 20.03 -10.73 33.39
N GLU A 222 21.12 -11.26 32.84
CA GLU A 222 22.42 -11.37 33.53
C GLU A 222 22.93 -9.98 33.94
N SER A 223 22.81 -8.98 33.03
CA SER A 223 23.17 -7.60 33.35
C SER A 223 22.29 -6.98 34.45
N ALA A 224 21.02 -7.40 34.59
CA ALA A 224 20.15 -6.97 35.68
C ALA A 224 20.56 -7.61 37.03
N ASP A 225 20.96 -8.86 36.99
CA ASP A 225 21.52 -9.56 38.18
C ASP A 225 22.86 -8.94 38.58
N ASP A 226 23.77 -8.66 37.65
CA ASP A 226 25.03 -7.95 37.86
C ASP A 226 24.80 -6.55 38.42
N PHE A 227 23.87 -5.79 37.88
CA PHE A 227 23.48 -4.46 38.36
C PHE A 227 23.06 -4.53 39.84
N SER A 228 22.25 -5.52 40.21
CA SER A 228 21.77 -5.69 41.56
C SER A 228 22.91 -6.11 42.51
N ALA A 229 23.73 -7.05 42.10
CA ALA A 229 24.87 -7.53 42.89
C ALA A 229 25.90 -6.42 43.13
N ASP A 230 26.21 -5.62 42.10
CA ASP A 230 27.13 -4.48 42.22
C ASP A 230 26.55 -3.37 43.11
N THR A 231 25.25 -3.11 43.01
CA THR A 231 24.54 -2.13 43.84
C THR A 231 24.57 -2.58 45.32
N GLU A 232 24.30 -3.84 45.61
CA GLU A 232 24.34 -4.39 46.94
C GLU A 232 25.80 -4.38 47.53
N THR A 233 26.76 -4.74 46.68
CA THR A 233 28.20 -4.69 47.06
C THR A 233 28.62 -3.26 47.39
N PHE A 234 28.25 -2.29 46.53
CA PHE A 234 28.54 -0.89 46.78
C PHE A 234 27.94 -0.41 48.10
N GLY A 235 26.67 -0.72 48.38
CA GLY A 235 26.00 -0.36 49.62
C GLY A 235 26.63 -1.00 50.86
N SER A 236 27.05 -2.27 50.75
CA SER A 236 27.69 -3.00 51.85
C SER A 236 29.04 -2.37 52.25
N TYR A 237 29.88 -2.01 51.29
CA TYR A 237 31.12 -1.30 51.56
C TYR A 237 30.90 0.13 52.03
N LEU A 238 29.92 0.85 51.51
CA LEU A 238 29.55 2.20 51.99
C LEU A 238 29.12 2.16 53.46
N GLU A 239 28.26 1.21 53.83
CA GLU A 239 27.82 1.01 55.23
C GLU A 239 28.97 0.61 56.13
N ALA A 240 29.87 -0.25 55.61
CA ALA A 240 31.08 -0.65 56.36
C ALA A 240 32.04 0.53 56.59
N GLN A 241 32.20 1.44 55.64
CA GLN A 241 32.99 2.67 55.82
C GLN A 241 32.39 3.62 56.87
N LEU A 242 31.08 3.66 57.00
CA LEU A 242 30.36 4.48 57.98
C LEU A 242 30.42 3.86 59.39
N ASN A 243 30.30 2.54 59.54
CA ASN A 243 30.07 1.87 60.82
C ASN A 243 31.20 0.92 61.24
N GLY A 244 32.05 0.53 60.28
CA GLY A 244 33.05 -0.53 60.46
C GLY A 244 32.49 -1.92 60.16
N ASN A 245 33.27 -2.78 59.52
CA ASN A 245 32.92 -4.20 59.31
C ASN A 245 34.19 -5.03 59.23
N ALA A 246 34.44 -5.84 60.25
CA ALA A 246 35.65 -6.67 60.38
C ALA A 246 35.69 -7.82 59.34
N GLU A 247 34.52 -8.34 58.90
CA GLU A 247 34.47 -9.43 57.94
C GLU A 247 34.88 -8.92 56.53
N LEU A 248 34.53 -7.66 56.20
CA LEU A 248 34.94 -7.00 54.96
C LEU A 248 36.32 -6.35 55.05
N GLY A 249 36.97 -6.38 56.21
CA GLY A 249 38.25 -5.73 56.47
C GLY A 249 38.17 -4.18 56.40
N VAL A 250 37.01 -3.61 56.69
CA VAL A 250 36.76 -2.19 56.61
C VAL A 250 36.68 -1.55 57.96
N GLU A 251 37.55 -0.57 58.18
CA GLU A 251 37.56 0.21 59.43
C GLU A 251 36.59 1.40 59.28
N ARG A 252 35.96 1.73 60.40
CA ARG A 252 35.09 2.92 60.43
C ARG A 252 35.92 4.19 60.22
N LEU A 253 35.50 5.00 59.23
CA LEU A 253 36.09 6.32 59.02
C LEU A 253 35.59 7.29 60.08
N SER A 254 36.55 7.89 60.84
CA SER A 254 36.26 8.73 62.03
C SER A 254 36.30 10.23 61.67
N ASP A 255 36.98 10.64 60.61
CA ASP A 255 37.08 12.03 60.17
C ASP A 255 35.73 12.62 59.87
N PRO A 256 35.33 13.80 60.46
CA PRO A 256 34.01 14.39 60.25
C PRO A 256 33.72 14.74 58.80
N ALA A 257 34.70 15.25 58.05
CA ALA A 257 34.50 15.63 56.64
C ALA A 257 34.28 14.42 55.75
N LEU A 258 35.08 13.35 55.95
CA LEU A 258 34.89 12.06 55.22
C LEU A 258 33.54 11.43 55.57
N ARG A 259 33.06 11.57 56.78
CA ARG A 259 31.73 11.05 57.17
C ARG A 259 30.58 11.89 56.57
N GLU A 260 30.75 13.19 56.41
CA GLU A 260 29.80 14.04 55.77
C GLU A 260 29.65 13.62 54.28
N SER A 261 30.75 13.44 53.54
CA SER A 261 30.78 12.91 52.20
C SER A 261 30.11 11.54 52.08
N LEU A 262 30.46 10.59 52.97
CA LEU A 262 29.83 9.27 53.00
C LEU A 262 28.33 9.31 53.26
N ASN A 263 27.85 10.20 54.15
CA ASN A 263 26.43 10.35 54.40
C ASN A 263 25.69 10.97 53.16
N GLY A 264 26.33 11.90 52.44
CA GLY A 264 25.81 12.41 51.15
C GLY A 264 25.65 11.28 50.13
N ILE A 265 26.72 10.48 49.94
CA ILE A 265 26.69 9.30 49.05
C ILE A 265 25.63 8.29 49.50
N LYS A 266 25.48 8.07 50.84
CA LYS A 266 24.47 7.16 51.39
C LYS A 266 23.06 7.59 51.06
N THR A 267 22.76 8.88 51.08
CA THR A 267 21.47 9.42 50.66
C THR A 267 21.22 9.12 49.18
N GLU A 268 22.18 9.44 48.33
CA GLU A 268 22.07 9.16 46.87
C GLU A 268 21.94 7.67 46.58
N TYR A 269 22.68 6.82 47.30
CA TYR A 269 22.59 5.38 47.22
C TYR A 269 21.18 4.85 47.56
N ASP A 270 20.65 5.26 48.73
CA ASP A 270 19.34 4.78 49.19
C ASP A 270 18.19 5.28 48.28
N ASP A 271 18.23 6.55 47.87
CA ASP A 271 17.19 7.18 47.08
C ASP A 271 17.19 6.71 45.62
N VAL A 272 18.36 6.56 45.01
CA VAL A 272 18.49 6.28 43.58
C VAL A 272 18.94 4.82 43.34
N LEU A 273 20.10 4.41 43.74
CA LEU A 273 20.70 3.12 43.33
C LEU A 273 19.95 1.90 43.87
N LYS A 274 19.61 1.90 45.16
CA LYS A 274 18.86 0.82 45.80
C LYS A 274 17.43 0.73 45.30
N SER A 275 16.79 1.88 45.09
CA SER A 275 15.45 1.98 44.47
C SER A 275 15.48 1.42 43.05
N ALA A 276 16.46 1.84 42.26
CA ALA A 276 16.67 1.37 40.89
C ALA A 276 16.87 -0.13 40.80
N SER A 277 17.68 -0.70 41.68
CA SER A 277 17.92 -2.14 41.72
C SER A 277 16.64 -2.94 41.90
N SER A 278 15.76 -2.50 42.80
CA SER A 278 14.47 -3.13 43.02
C SER A 278 13.56 -3.07 41.78
N VAL A 279 13.52 -1.91 41.08
CA VAL A 279 12.73 -1.72 39.89
C VAL A 279 13.24 -2.60 38.74
N ILE A 280 14.56 -2.64 38.54
CA ILE A 280 15.20 -3.37 37.43
C ILE A 280 15.01 -4.88 37.59
N LEU A 281 15.30 -5.43 38.79
CA LEU A 281 15.11 -6.84 39.07
C LEU A 281 13.68 -7.30 38.86
N LYS A 282 12.72 -6.54 39.41
CA LYS A 282 11.29 -6.86 39.29
C LYS A 282 10.80 -6.89 37.86
N ASN A 283 11.34 -6.04 37.01
CA ASN A 283 10.83 -5.83 35.63
C ASN A 283 11.76 -6.39 34.55
N SER A 284 12.88 -7.04 34.89
CA SER A 284 13.88 -7.53 33.92
C SER A 284 13.27 -8.40 32.81
N SER A 285 12.33 -9.30 33.13
CA SER A 285 11.71 -10.19 32.16
C SER A 285 10.78 -9.43 31.21
N GLN A 286 10.09 -8.38 31.67
CA GLN A 286 9.23 -7.53 30.86
C GLN A 286 10.05 -6.66 29.92
N ILE A 287 11.19 -6.15 30.36
CA ILE A 287 12.13 -5.39 29.53
C ILE A 287 12.58 -6.24 28.34
N VAL A 288 13.01 -7.47 28.58
CA VAL A 288 13.43 -8.39 27.52
C VAL A 288 12.29 -8.62 26.51
N LYS A 289 11.06 -8.88 26.98
CA LYS A 289 9.90 -9.07 26.10
C LYS A 289 9.59 -7.85 25.25
N VAL A 290 9.61 -6.66 25.84
CA VAL A 290 9.37 -5.39 25.13
C VAL A 290 10.42 -5.16 24.05
N ARG A 291 11.69 -5.39 24.35
CA ARG A 291 12.80 -5.26 23.40
C ARG A 291 12.72 -6.29 22.28
N GLN A 292 12.39 -7.54 22.62
CA GLN A 292 12.15 -8.58 21.62
C GLN A 292 10.96 -8.23 20.70
N ALA A 293 9.87 -7.69 21.26
CA ALA A 293 8.74 -7.22 20.46
C ALA A 293 9.14 -6.11 19.49
N SER A 294 9.91 -5.11 19.95
CA SER A 294 10.43 -4.04 19.09
C SER A 294 11.33 -4.58 17.97
N ALA A 295 12.26 -5.49 18.30
CA ALA A 295 13.14 -6.13 17.32
C ALA A 295 12.35 -7.00 16.31
N SER A 296 11.32 -7.72 16.79
CA SER A 296 10.42 -8.50 15.94
C SER A 296 9.60 -7.61 15.01
N ILE A 297 9.07 -6.49 15.49
CA ILE A 297 8.38 -5.49 14.66
C ILE A 297 9.29 -5.00 13.54
N PHE A 298 10.57 -4.71 13.86
CA PHE A 298 11.54 -4.27 12.88
C PHE A 298 11.75 -5.31 11.76
N SER A 299 12.04 -6.56 12.11
CA SER A 299 12.26 -7.62 11.11
C SER A 299 11.00 -7.96 10.33
N GLN A 300 9.84 -7.98 10.97
CA GLN A 300 8.56 -8.27 10.32
C GLN A 300 8.08 -7.12 9.43
N SER A 301 8.45 -5.88 9.75
CA SER A 301 8.16 -4.74 8.87
C SER A 301 8.84 -4.86 7.52
N ASP A 302 10.07 -5.41 7.46
CA ASP A 302 10.76 -5.67 6.20
C ASP A 302 10.07 -6.81 5.40
N GLU A 303 9.67 -7.90 6.06
CA GLU A 303 8.92 -8.98 5.43
C GLU A 303 7.56 -8.50 4.92
N LEU A 304 6.88 -7.65 5.71
CA LEU A 304 5.61 -7.03 5.35
C LEU A 304 5.74 -6.15 4.09
N LEU A 305 6.82 -5.38 3.97
CA LEU A 305 7.13 -4.61 2.76
C LEU A 305 7.28 -5.50 1.52
N VAL A 306 7.95 -6.65 1.64
CA VAL A 306 8.08 -7.62 0.54
C VAL A 306 6.72 -8.18 0.14
N SER A 307 5.87 -8.52 1.11
CA SER A 307 4.52 -9.05 0.84
C SER A 307 3.59 -7.99 0.25
N LEU A 308 3.65 -6.74 0.71
CA LEU A 308 2.92 -5.60 0.15
C LEU A 308 3.37 -5.27 -1.29
N ASN A 309 4.65 -5.47 -1.62
CA ASN A 309 5.14 -5.32 -2.99
C ASN A 309 4.51 -6.33 -3.94
N LYS A 310 4.30 -7.58 -3.50
CA LYS A 310 3.63 -8.60 -4.32
C LYS A 310 2.17 -8.25 -4.61
N LEU A 311 1.47 -7.59 -3.69
CA LEU A 311 0.09 -7.11 -3.91
C LEU A 311 0.02 -6.04 -5.00
N SER A 312 1.01 -5.14 -5.09
CA SER A 312 0.98 -4.02 -6.05
C SER A 312 1.37 -4.42 -7.47
N THR A 313 2.20 -5.44 -7.66
CA THR A 313 2.67 -5.84 -9.00
C THR A 313 1.59 -6.47 -9.88
N GLY A 314 0.56 -7.07 -9.29
CA GLY A 314 -0.59 -7.64 -10.01
C GLY A 314 -1.59 -6.61 -10.55
N SER A 315 -1.64 -5.41 -9.95
CA SER A 315 -2.69 -4.43 -10.24
C SER A 315 -2.49 -3.64 -11.54
N SER A 316 -1.26 -3.45 -12.01
CA SER A 316 -0.98 -2.69 -13.24
C SER A 316 -1.42 -3.42 -14.51
N LEU A 317 -1.28 -4.74 -14.56
CA LEU A 317 -1.67 -5.57 -15.69
C LEU A 317 -3.19 -5.66 -15.87
N THR A 318 -3.97 -5.56 -14.79
CA THR A 318 -5.44 -5.62 -14.84
C THR A 318 -6.08 -4.42 -15.55
N ILE A 319 -5.39 -3.29 -15.66
CA ILE A 319 -5.83 -2.10 -16.40
C ILE A 319 -5.14 -2.01 -17.77
N ALA A 320 -3.85 -2.34 -17.86
CA ALA A 320 -3.07 -2.20 -19.09
C ALA A 320 -3.61 -3.09 -20.22
N ILE A 321 -3.95 -4.34 -19.92
CA ILE A 321 -4.47 -5.28 -20.93
C ILE A 321 -5.83 -4.84 -21.49
N PRO A 322 -6.88 -4.57 -20.70
CA PRO A 322 -8.14 -4.04 -21.20
C PRO A 322 -8.00 -2.70 -21.92
N GLY A 323 -7.10 -1.81 -21.46
CA GLY A 323 -6.80 -0.54 -22.12
C GLY A 323 -6.23 -0.73 -23.53
N LEU A 324 -5.28 -1.68 -23.70
CA LEU A 324 -4.74 -2.03 -25.01
C LEU A 324 -5.82 -2.63 -25.94
N PHE A 325 -6.66 -3.52 -25.40
CA PHE A 325 -7.78 -4.09 -26.16
C PHE A 325 -8.78 -3.02 -26.61
N LEU A 326 -9.09 -2.05 -25.75
CA LEU A 326 -9.96 -0.93 -26.10
C LEU A 326 -9.38 -0.12 -27.27
N LEU A 327 -8.08 0.15 -27.27
CA LEU A 327 -7.38 0.85 -28.33
C LEU A 327 -7.43 0.07 -29.65
N LEU A 328 -7.23 -1.25 -29.61
CA LEU A 328 -7.35 -2.13 -30.78
C LEU A 328 -8.78 -2.16 -31.35
N LEU A 329 -9.80 -2.18 -30.50
CA LEU A 329 -11.20 -2.13 -30.93
C LEU A 329 -11.55 -0.80 -31.57
N LEU A 330 -11.08 0.32 -31.02
CA LEU A 330 -11.28 1.65 -31.60
C LEU A 330 -10.59 1.80 -32.96
N THR A 331 -9.36 1.28 -33.11
CA THR A 331 -8.66 1.28 -34.40
C THR A 331 -9.39 0.41 -35.41
N GLY A 332 -9.87 -0.78 -35.02
CA GLY A 332 -10.69 -1.66 -35.86
C GLY A 332 -12.01 -0.97 -36.33
N PHE A 333 -12.68 -0.28 -35.43
CA PHE A 333 -13.86 0.50 -35.73
C PHE A 333 -13.57 1.63 -36.76
N LEU A 334 -12.46 2.38 -36.54
CA LEU A 334 -12.07 3.46 -37.47
C LEU A 334 -11.74 2.95 -38.85
N VAL A 335 -11.04 1.80 -38.95
CA VAL A 335 -10.74 1.17 -40.24
C VAL A 335 -12.03 0.70 -40.94
N ALA A 336 -12.98 0.11 -40.22
CA ALA A 336 -14.27 -0.30 -40.77
C ALA A 336 -15.07 0.92 -41.23
N ALA A 337 -15.14 1.99 -40.45
CA ALA A 337 -15.82 3.24 -40.82
C ALA A 337 -15.18 3.89 -42.04
N PHE A 338 -13.86 3.94 -42.13
CA PHE A 338 -13.14 4.47 -43.30
C PHE A 338 -13.44 3.65 -44.56
N LYS A 339 -13.44 2.32 -44.50
CA LYS A 339 -13.82 1.45 -45.62
C LYS A 339 -15.28 1.66 -46.04
N LEU A 340 -16.21 1.83 -45.12
CA LEU A 340 -17.61 2.13 -45.42
C LEU A 340 -17.77 3.48 -46.15
N LEU A 341 -17.03 4.50 -45.70
CA LEU A 341 -17.05 5.82 -46.37
C LEU A 341 -16.47 5.76 -47.78
N THR A 342 -15.41 4.98 -48.01
CA THR A 342 -14.83 4.79 -49.36
C THR A 342 -15.78 4.03 -50.29
N LEU A 343 -16.47 2.99 -49.78
CA LEU A 343 -17.50 2.26 -50.55
C LEU A 343 -18.65 3.18 -50.94
N ARG A 344 -19.10 4.04 -50.04
CA ARG A 344 -20.14 5.06 -50.35
C ARG A 344 -19.68 6.02 -51.44
N GLY A 345 -18.46 6.54 -51.34
CA GLY A 345 -17.90 7.47 -52.33
C GLY A 345 -17.78 6.85 -53.73
N LEU A 346 -17.45 5.55 -53.82
CA LEU A 346 -17.45 4.82 -55.11
C LEU A 346 -18.86 4.64 -55.68
N SER A 347 -19.82 4.24 -54.85
CA SER A 347 -21.23 4.10 -55.24
C SER A 347 -21.84 5.43 -55.70
N ASP A 348 -21.52 6.55 -55.06
CA ASP A 348 -22.00 7.88 -55.46
C ASP A 348 -21.39 8.31 -56.82
N LYS A 349 -20.11 8.00 -57.07
CA LYS A 349 -19.48 8.24 -58.39
C LYS A 349 -20.13 7.43 -59.48
N GLU A 350 -20.39 6.13 -59.29
CA GLU A 350 -21.10 5.30 -60.26
C GLU A 350 -22.51 5.81 -60.55
N ARG A 351 -23.22 6.33 -59.53
CA ARG A 351 -24.53 6.97 -59.72
C ARG A 351 -24.46 8.22 -60.58
N VAL A 352 -23.50 9.08 -60.32
CA VAL A 352 -23.29 10.31 -61.08
C VAL A 352 -22.97 9.97 -62.55
N VAL A 353 -22.08 9.00 -62.78
CA VAL A 353 -21.76 8.57 -64.16
C VAL A 353 -22.98 8.01 -64.87
N ARG A 354 -23.81 7.16 -64.23
CA ARG A 354 -25.08 6.66 -64.89
C ARG A 354 -26.05 7.75 -65.16
N LEU A 355 -26.25 8.70 -64.25
CA LEU A 355 -27.14 9.85 -64.48
C LEU A 355 -26.62 10.71 -65.63
N GLN A 356 -25.32 10.90 -65.77
CA GLN A 356 -24.72 11.63 -66.87
C GLN A 356 -24.93 10.89 -68.22
N GLU A 357 -24.72 9.57 -68.22
CA GLU A 357 -24.98 8.74 -69.40
C GLU A 357 -26.46 8.77 -69.86
N GLU A 358 -27.39 8.69 -68.88
CA GLU A 358 -28.85 8.86 -69.20
C GLU A 358 -29.14 10.24 -69.68
N TYR A 359 -28.58 11.31 -69.12
CA TYR A 359 -28.73 12.67 -69.55
C TYR A 359 -28.22 12.87 -71.00
N ASP A 360 -27.01 12.41 -71.29
CA ASP A 360 -26.39 12.48 -72.62
C ASP A 360 -27.17 11.69 -73.65
N ARG A 361 -27.68 10.50 -73.22
CA ARG A 361 -28.55 9.69 -74.11
C ARG A 361 -29.88 10.41 -74.46
N ASN A 362 -30.55 10.99 -73.44
CA ASN A 362 -31.74 11.76 -73.61
C ASN A 362 -31.50 13.01 -74.47
N GLN A 363 -30.41 13.72 -74.29
CA GLN A 363 -30.02 14.91 -75.04
C GLN A 363 -29.74 14.54 -76.49
N ASN A 364 -29.03 13.45 -76.77
CA ASN A 364 -28.81 12.97 -78.15
C ASN A 364 -30.07 12.50 -78.82
N ALA A 365 -31.01 11.88 -78.08
CA ALA A 365 -32.31 11.51 -78.61
C ALA A 365 -33.18 12.76 -79.05
N ILE A 366 -33.14 13.81 -78.20
CA ILE A 366 -33.81 15.10 -78.51
C ILE A 366 -33.20 15.79 -79.75
N LEU A 367 -31.84 15.84 -79.82
CA LEU A 367 -31.16 16.45 -80.96
C LEU A 367 -31.44 15.71 -82.24
N ARG A 368 -31.45 14.37 -82.18
CA ARG A 368 -31.83 13.55 -83.35
C ARG A 368 -33.26 13.79 -83.83
N LEU A 369 -34.24 13.88 -82.90
CA LEU A 369 -35.62 14.20 -83.21
C LEU A 369 -35.75 15.60 -83.81
N LEU A 370 -35.02 16.60 -83.32
CA LEU A 370 -35.01 17.95 -83.88
C LEU A 370 -34.43 17.99 -85.29
N ASP A 371 -33.40 17.19 -85.59
CA ASP A 371 -32.76 17.05 -86.87
C ASP A 371 -33.77 16.43 -87.89
N GLU A 372 -34.45 15.33 -87.47
CA GLU A 372 -35.52 14.69 -88.29
C GLU A 372 -36.75 15.60 -88.55
N ILE A 373 -37.10 16.47 -87.56
CA ILE A 373 -38.16 17.45 -87.73
C ILE A 373 -37.74 18.62 -88.67
N ALA A 374 -36.44 19.00 -88.64
CA ALA A 374 -35.91 20.04 -89.48
C ALA A 374 -36.02 19.67 -90.97
N ASP A 375 -35.73 18.41 -91.34
CA ASP A 375 -35.91 17.90 -92.69
C ASP A 375 -37.35 17.98 -93.15
N LEU A 376 -38.34 17.77 -92.27
CA LEU A 376 -39.76 17.93 -92.54
C LEU A 376 -40.16 19.39 -92.74
N ALA A 377 -39.55 20.33 -92.02
CA ALA A 377 -39.77 21.77 -92.12
C ALA A 377 -39.22 22.35 -93.42
N ASP A 378 -38.16 21.74 -93.99
CA ASP A 378 -37.57 22.09 -95.27
C ASP A 378 -38.37 21.53 -96.51
N GLY A 379 -39.45 20.79 -96.20
CA GLY A 379 -40.43 20.35 -97.25
C GLY A 379 -40.12 18.93 -97.79
N ASP A 380 -39.19 18.15 -97.26
CA ASP A 380 -38.98 16.76 -97.64
C ASP A 380 -39.92 15.81 -96.86
N LEU A 381 -41.12 15.55 -97.49
CA LEU A 381 -42.14 14.65 -96.91
C LEU A 381 -41.74 13.14 -96.97
N ARG A 382 -40.55 12.78 -97.35
CA ARG A 382 -40.04 11.37 -97.38
C ARG A 382 -39.26 11.00 -96.14
N SER A 383 -38.93 11.95 -95.20
CA SER A 383 -38.29 11.67 -93.98
C SER A 383 -39.24 10.98 -93.01
N TYR A 384 -38.81 9.87 -92.42
CA TYR A 384 -39.58 9.15 -91.43
C TYR A 384 -38.92 9.41 -90.07
N ALA A 385 -39.68 9.82 -89.06
CA ALA A 385 -39.20 9.91 -87.72
C ALA A 385 -38.86 8.51 -87.20
N THR A 386 -37.68 8.32 -86.67
CA THR A 386 -37.22 7.02 -86.11
C THR A 386 -37.84 6.82 -84.75
N VAL A 387 -38.84 5.91 -84.67
CA VAL A 387 -39.39 5.51 -83.35
C VAL A 387 -38.34 4.73 -82.58
N SER A 388 -37.85 5.27 -81.46
CA SER A 388 -36.93 4.61 -80.54
C SER A 388 -37.64 4.30 -79.23
N GLU A 389 -37.17 3.28 -78.49
CA GLU A 389 -37.70 2.97 -77.14
C GLU A 389 -37.34 4.03 -76.10
N ASP A 390 -36.70 5.12 -76.50
CA ASP A 390 -36.36 6.25 -75.66
C ASP A 390 -37.61 7.13 -75.40
N PHE A 391 -37.48 8.04 -74.42
CA PHE A 391 -38.59 8.94 -74.03
C PHE A 391 -39.18 9.81 -75.18
N THR A 392 -38.42 9.96 -76.26
CA THR A 392 -38.83 10.66 -77.45
C THR A 392 -39.72 9.82 -78.42
N GLY A 393 -39.78 8.51 -78.23
CA GLY A 393 -40.55 7.61 -79.05
C GLY A 393 -42.06 7.94 -79.11
N ALA A 394 -42.63 8.29 -77.94
CA ALA A 394 -44.00 8.72 -77.80
C ALA A 394 -44.36 10.07 -78.50
N ILE A 395 -43.33 10.84 -78.92
CA ILE A 395 -43.52 12.11 -79.70
C ILE A 395 -43.35 11.85 -81.18
N ALA A 396 -42.60 10.80 -81.55
CA ALA A 396 -42.37 10.44 -82.96
C ALA A 396 -43.52 9.62 -83.57
N ASP A 397 -44.30 8.86 -82.74
CA ASP A 397 -45.57 8.23 -83.16
C ASP A 397 -46.70 9.26 -83.35
#